data_56717a1b79c0f3655908cd666877fb38
#
_entry.id   56717a1b79c0f3655908cd666877fb38
#
_cell.length_a   1.000
_cell.length_b   1.000
_cell.length_c   1.000
_cell.angle_alpha   90.00
_cell.angle_beta   90.00
_cell.angle_gamma   90.00
#
_symmetry.space_group_name_H-M   'P 1'
#
loop_
_entity.id
_entity.type
_entity.pdbx_description
1 polymer ?
#
loop_
_entity_poly.entity_id
_entity_poly.type
_entity_poly.pdbx_seq_one_letter_code
_entity_poly.pdbx_strand_id
1 'polypeptide(L)'
;MKLVYEITVTVALVVAATLGPTYCAAQSAPAETETAATRTVQNGVAYITGGVGSDEAAAVRSVAGKYSLRMTFLTQGGQFLSDVDVEVIGPSGAPVLKTRTLGPFLYVSLPAGRYQVTAYAAGTRQTRVVLVNARQGANVQFDFPALVRRAAAPCCQVGPVRE
;
A
#
# COMPACT_ATOMS: atom_id res chain seq x y z
N MET A 1 -15.98 69.28 8.47
CA MET A 1 -15.04 69.85 9.43
C MET A 1 -13.89 68.86 9.53
N LYS A 2 -12.78 69.19 8.83
CA LYS A 2 -11.48 69.61 9.41
C LYS A 2 -10.93 68.52 10.34
N LEU A 3 -9.85 67.90 10.12
CA LEU A 3 -8.51 68.46 9.98
C LEU A 3 -7.56 67.45 9.32
N VAL A 4 -6.85 67.88 8.31
CA VAL A 4 -5.61 67.38 7.78
C VAL A 4 -4.54 67.47 8.84
N TYR A 5 -3.74 66.44 9.03
CA TYR A 5 -2.42 66.62 9.59
C TYR A 5 -1.41 65.85 8.81
N GLU A 6 -0.74 66.60 7.93
CA GLU A 6 0.51 66.21 7.33
C GLU A 6 1.62 66.20 8.40
N ILE A 7 2.30 65.08 8.49
CA ILE A 7 3.64 65.12 9.07
C ILE A 7 4.58 64.41 8.11
N THR A 8 5.19 65.24 7.31
CA THR A 8 6.45 64.94 6.64
C THR A 8 7.58 64.84 7.65
N VAL A 9 8.23 63.69 7.73
CA VAL A 9 9.56 63.61 8.33
C VAL A 9 10.50 62.90 7.38
N THR A 10 11.38 63.71 6.89
CA THR A 10 12.55 63.46 6.10
C THR A 10 13.58 62.55 6.78
N VAL A 11 14.23 61.69 5.95
CA VAL A 11 15.65 61.42 5.86
C VAL A 11 16.34 60.61 7.00
N ALA A 12 16.86 59.48 6.65
CA ALA A 12 18.32 59.33 6.64
C ALA A 12 18.68 58.00 5.94
N LEU A 13 19.36 58.17 4.85
CA LEU A 13 20.10 57.16 4.11
C LEU A 13 21.29 56.73 4.94
N VAL A 14 21.28 55.52 5.49
CA VAL A 14 22.52 54.87 5.96
C VAL A 14 22.65 53.52 5.24
N VAL A 15 23.48 53.59 4.18
CA VAL A 15 24.01 52.41 3.49
C VAL A 15 25.10 51.83 4.39
N ALA A 16 24.77 50.78 5.13
CA ALA A 16 25.76 49.92 5.76
C ALA A 16 25.81 48.60 4.97
N ALA A 17 26.76 48.54 4.06
CA ALA A 17 27.12 47.29 3.36
C ALA A 17 27.76 46.36 4.38
N THR A 18 27.01 45.42 4.91
CA THR A 18 27.55 44.26 5.61
C THR A 18 27.55 43.09 4.66
N LEU A 19 28.71 42.78 4.09
CA LEU A 19 28.97 41.48 3.48
C LEU A 19 28.92 40.42 4.58
N GLY A 20 27.73 39.82 4.79
CA GLY A 20 27.59 38.62 5.59
C GLY A 20 27.87 37.39 4.73
N PRO A 21 28.61 36.40 5.21
CA PRO A 21 28.81 35.16 4.48
C PRO A 21 27.43 34.47 4.36
N THR A 22 26.98 34.26 3.12
CA THR A 22 25.85 33.41 2.79
C THR A 22 26.18 31.99 3.21
N TYR A 23 25.72 31.60 4.40
CA TYR A 23 25.64 30.20 4.74
C TYR A 23 24.55 29.57 3.85
N CYS A 24 24.97 28.87 2.83
CA CYS A 24 24.16 27.96 2.07
C CYS A 24 23.86 26.79 3.02
N ALA A 25 22.81 26.92 3.83
CA ALA A 25 22.23 25.78 4.55
C ALA A 25 21.64 24.87 3.47
N ALA A 26 22.39 23.85 3.08
CA ALA A 26 21.85 22.71 2.38
C ALA A 26 20.80 22.09 3.31
N GLN A 27 19.56 22.46 3.11
CA GLN A 27 18.43 21.73 3.65
C GLN A 27 18.45 20.37 2.98
N SER A 28 19.07 19.41 3.65
CA SER A 28 18.82 17.99 3.39
C SER A 28 17.34 17.79 3.68
N ALA A 29 16.51 17.81 2.64
CA ALA A 29 15.17 17.29 2.73
C ALA A 29 15.31 15.88 3.32
N PRO A 30 14.54 15.53 4.37
CA PRO A 30 14.50 14.15 4.82
C PRO A 30 14.14 13.34 3.58
N ALA A 31 15.00 12.42 3.19
CA ALA A 31 14.65 11.38 2.24
C ALA A 31 13.46 10.67 2.88
N GLU A 32 12.26 11.00 2.41
CA GLU A 32 11.10 10.20 2.70
C GLU A 32 11.44 8.82 2.16
N THR A 33 11.80 7.94 3.07
CA THR A 33 11.89 6.51 2.78
C THR A 33 10.49 6.13 2.33
N GLU A 34 10.27 6.12 1.01
CA GLU A 34 9.06 5.57 0.41
C GLU A 34 8.98 4.13 0.86
N THR A 35 8.32 3.95 1.99
CA THR A 35 7.89 2.64 2.43
C THR A 35 6.91 2.16 1.39
N ALA A 36 7.26 1.10 0.67
CA ALA A 36 6.67 0.63 -0.58
C ALA A 36 5.19 0.21 -0.55
N ALA A 37 4.43 0.71 0.40
CA ALA A 37 3.00 0.52 0.53
C ALA A 37 2.25 1.71 -0.08
N THR A 38 2.28 1.82 -1.42
CA THR A 38 1.65 2.92 -2.13
C THR A 38 0.12 2.76 -2.14
N ARG A 39 -0.57 3.79 -1.66
CA ARG A 39 -2.03 3.87 -1.78
C ARG A 39 -2.42 4.04 -3.23
N THR A 40 -3.19 3.11 -3.75
CA THR A 40 -3.73 3.12 -5.12
C THR A 40 -5.24 3.37 -5.10
N VAL A 41 -5.78 3.97 -6.15
CA VAL A 41 -7.23 4.16 -6.32
C VAL A 41 -7.66 3.55 -7.64
N GLN A 42 -8.69 2.69 -7.61
CA GLN A 42 -9.31 2.09 -8.79
C GLN A 42 -10.83 2.17 -8.64
N ASN A 43 -11.51 2.68 -9.65
CA ASN A 43 -12.98 2.87 -9.65
C ASN A 43 -13.49 3.66 -8.43
N GLY A 44 -12.71 4.64 -7.94
CA GLY A 44 -13.04 5.40 -6.73
C GLY A 44 -12.77 4.66 -5.42
N VAL A 45 -12.30 3.43 -5.46
CA VAL A 45 -11.95 2.61 -4.29
C VAL A 45 -10.46 2.74 -4.00
N ALA A 46 -10.12 3.23 -2.82
CA ALA A 46 -8.75 3.29 -2.36
C ALA A 46 -8.32 1.95 -1.75
N TYR A 47 -7.15 1.48 -2.11
CA TYR A 47 -6.58 0.27 -1.55
C TYR A 47 -5.07 0.36 -1.41
N ILE A 48 -4.51 -0.53 -0.61
CA ILE A 48 -3.07 -0.73 -0.42
C ILE A 48 -2.79 -2.22 -0.46
N THR A 49 -1.70 -2.60 -1.10
CA THR A 49 -1.20 -3.97 -1.11
C THR A 49 0.30 -3.97 -0.88
N GLY A 50 0.83 -5.02 -0.25
CA GLY A 50 2.24 -5.15 0.07
C GLY A 50 2.48 -6.02 1.30
N GLY A 51 3.59 -5.78 1.99
CA GLY A 51 3.98 -6.49 3.19
C GLY A 51 5.01 -7.58 2.94
N VAL A 52 5.88 -7.40 1.94
CA VAL A 52 7.03 -8.26 1.68
C VAL A 52 8.20 -7.79 2.55
N GLY A 53 8.62 -8.64 3.48
CA GLY A 53 9.61 -8.29 4.49
C GLY A 53 8.99 -7.69 5.76
N SER A 54 9.80 -7.61 6.83
CA SER A 54 9.35 -7.22 8.17
C SER A 54 8.86 -5.78 8.23
N ASP A 55 9.61 -4.87 7.63
CA ASP A 55 9.41 -3.43 7.76
C ASP A 55 8.20 -2.97 6.95
N GLU A 56 8.07 -3.46 5.71
CA GLU A 56 6.89 -3.20 4.89
C GLU A 56 5.64 -3.82 5.50
N ALA A 57 5.73 -5.04 6.01
CA ALA A 57 4.62 -5.69 6.71
C ALA A 57 4.19 -4.91 7.97
N ALA A 58 5.13 -4.34 8.71
CA ALA A 58 4.84 -3.47 9.85
C ALA A 58 4.16 -2.17 9.39
N ALA A 59 4.67 -1.55 8.33
CA ALA A 59 4.11 -0.33 7.76
C ALA A 59 2.68 -0.54 7.25
N VAL A 60 2.42 -1.60 6.48
CA VAL A 60 1.07 -1.94 6.01
C VAL A 60 0.13 -2.17 7.18
N ARG A 61 0.55 -2.94 8.20
CA ARG A 61 -0.28 -3.19 9.38
C ARG A 61 -0.58 -1.93 10.19
N SER A 62 0.34 -0.97 10.26
CA SER A 62 0.14 0.28 11.00
C SER A 62 -1.01 1.12 10.46
N VAL A 63 -1.30 1.01 9.16
CA VAL A 63 -2.39 1.73 8.50
C VAL A 63 -3.69 0.92 8.36
N ALA A 64 -3.71 -0.33 8.82
CA ALA A 64 -4.86 -1.23 8.70
C ALA A 64 -6.17 -0.63 9.20
N GLY A 65 -6.13 0.16 10.28
CA GLY A 65 -7.30 0.83 10.86
C GLY A 65 -7.97 1.86 9.94
N LYS A 66 -7.29 2.31 8.89
CA LYS A 66 -7.82 3.28 7.91
C LYS A 66 -8.66 2.60 6.82
N TYR A 67 -8.69 1.28 6.77
CA TYR A 67 -9.36 0.49 5.74
C TYR A 67 -10.46 -0.38 6.35
N SER A 68 -11.58 -0.43 5.65
CA SER A 68 -12.77 -1.15 6.11
C SER A 68 -12.76 -2.64 5.77
N LEU A 69 -12.06 -3.07 4.73
CA LEU A 69 -11.87 -4.48 4.40
C LEU A 69 -10.37 -4.79 4.41
N ARG A 70 -9.98 -5.75 5.24
CA ARG A 70 -8.59 -6.18 5.42
C ARG A 70 -8.45 -7.65 5.09
N MET A 71 -7.63 -7.95 4.11
CA MET A 71 -7.42 -9.31 3.62
C MET A 71 -5.98 -9.73 3.84
N THR A 72 -5.79 -10.96 4.27
CA THR A 72 -4.47 -11.60 4.42
C THR A 72 -4.47 -12.92 3.65
N PHE A 73 -3.41 -13.14 2.91
CA PHE A 73 -3.24 -14.33 2.07
C PHE A 73 -2.12 -15.20 2.59
N LEU A 74 -2.43 -16.45 2.88
CA LEU A 74 -1.52 -17.45 3.43
C LEU A 74 -1.58 -18.74 2.62
N THR A 75 -0.56 -19.55 2.76
CA THR A 75 -0.64 -20.98 2.43
C THR A 75 -1.17 -21.76 3.62
N GLN A 76 -1.67 -22.97 3.40
CA GLN A 76 -2.07 -23.89 4.49
C GLN A 76 -0.93 -24.20 5.48
N GLY A 77 0.32 -23.98 5.08
CA GLY A 77 1.49 -24.05 5.95
C GLY A 77 1.77 -22.77 6.76
N GLY A 78 0.88 -21.76 6.68
CA GLY A 78 1.03 -20.49 7.40
C GLY A 78 2.04 -19.50 6.78
N GLN A 79 2.56 -19.81 5.60
CA GLN A 79 3.47 -18.91 4.90
C GLN A 79 2.69 -17.81 4.18
N PHE A 80 3.21 -16.59 4.20
CA PHE A 80 2.62 -15.48 3.48
C PHE A 80 2.70 -15.68 1.96
N LEU A 81 1.62 -15.31 1.27
CA LEU A 81 1.47 -15.48 -0.17
C LEU A 81 1.29 -14.12 -0.85
N SER A 82 2.09 -13.87 -1.88
CA SER A 82 1.95 -12.74 -2.82
C SER A 82 1.36 -13.20 -4.15
N ASP A 83 1.20 -12.27 -5.08
CA ASP A 83 0.72 -12.54 -6.45
C ASP A 83 -0.65 -13.21 -6.52
N VAL A 84 -1.54 -12.87 -5.59
CA VAL A 84 -2.93 -13.33 -5.57
C VAL A 84 -3.77 -12.40 -6.43
N ASP A 85 -4.50 -12.96 -7.40
CA ASP A 85 -5.48 -12.20 -8.17
C ASP A 85 -6.77 -12.08 -7.35
N VAL A 86 -7.20 -10.85 -7.07
CA VAL A 86 -8.36 -10.56 -6.22
C VAL A 86 -9.38 -9.74 -7.01
N GLU A 87 -10.63 -10.18 -6.92
CA GLU A 87 -11.80 -9.47 -7.44
C GLU A 87 -12.81 -9.26 -6.31
N VAL A 88 -13.26 -8.02 -6.16
CA VAL A 88 -14.28 -7.64 -5.19
C VAL A 88 -15.51 -7.16 -5.95
N ILE A 89 -16.63 -7.82 -5.74
CA ILE A 89 -17.93 -7.48 -6.32
C ILE A 89 -18.78 -6.78 -5.26
N GLY A 90 -19.32 -5.64 -5.62
CA GLY A 90 -20.15 -4.82 -4.75
C GLY A 90 -21.58 -5.35 -4.58
N PRO A 91 -22.38 -4.68 -3.73
CA PRO A 91 -23.78 -5.05 -3.49
C PRO A 91 -24.67 -5.03 -4.74
N SER A 92 -24.30 -4.21 -5.74
CA SER A 92 -24.99 -4.11 -7.04
C SER A 92 -24.64 -5.24 -8.01
N GLY A 93 -23.73 -6.15 -7.66
CA GLY A 93 -23.23 -7.17 -8.56
C GLY A 93 -22.14 -6.69 -9.52
N ALA A 94 -21.77 -5.43 -9.46
CA ALA A 94 -20.68 -4.90 -10.29
C ALA A 94 -19.31 -5.09 -9.60
N PRO A 95 -18.23 -5.34 -10.37
CA PRO A 95 -16.87 -5.38 -9.82
C PRO A 95 -16.45 -3.97 -9.39
N VAL A 96 -16.08 -3.82 -8.12
CA VAL A 96 -15.60 -2.56 -7.53
C VAL A 96 -14.08 -2.47 -7.47
N LEU A 97 -13.42 -3.63 -7.40
CA LEU A 97 -11.96 -3.72 -7.41
C LEU A 97 -11.52 -5.01 -8.10
N LYS A 98 -10.51 -4.91 -8.96
CA LYS A 98 -9.79 -6.06 -9.50
C LYS A 98 -8.30 -5.73 -9.50
N THR A 99 -7.53 -6.50 -8.73
CA THR A 99 -6.10 -6.24 -8.56
C THR A 99 -5.33 -7.52 -8.30
N ARG A 100 -4.02 -7.44 -8.51
CA ARG A 100 -3.07 -8.47 -8.10
C ARG A 100 -2.28 -7.97 -6.91
N THR A 101 -2.10 -8.82 -5.89
CA THR A 101 -1.41 -8.42 -4.69
C THR A 101 0.11 -8.43 -4.87
N LEU A 102 0.77 -7.40 -4.35
CA LEU A 102 2.23 -7.28 -4.33
C LEU A 102 2.85 -7.99 -3.11
N GLY A 103 2.03 -8.32 -2.13
CA GLY A 103 2.43 -9.01 -0.91
C GLY A 103 1.22 -9.67 -0.25
N PRO A 104 1.37 -10.17 0.98
CA PRO A 104 0.35 -10.95 1.66
C PRO A 104 -0.85 -10.14 2.15
N PHE A 105 -0.75 -8.81 2.14
CA PHE A 105 -1.82 -7.93 2.61
C PHE A 105 -2.47 -7.17 1.47
N LEU A 106 -3.80 -7.09 1.51
CA LEU A 106 -4.61 -6.22 0.66
C LEU A 106 -5.69 -5.58 1.53
N TYR A 107 -5.59 -4.27 1.73
CA TYR A 107 -6.55 -3.49 2.50
C TYR A 107 -7.29 -2.54 1.57
N VAL A 108 -8.61 -2.51 1.71
CA VAL A 108 -9.51 -1.80 0.79
C VAL A 108 -10.47 -0.92 1.58
N SER A 109 -10.68 0.31 1.12
CA SER A 109 -11.61 1.25 1.71
C SER A 109 -12.96 1.14 0.97
N LEU A 110 -13.92 0.47 1.59
CA LEU A 110 -15.26 0.22 1.04
C LEU A 110 -16.32 0.80 1.96
N PRO A 111 -17.45 1.29 1.43
CA PRO A 111 -18.64 1.59 2.22
C PRO A 111 -19.14 0.35 2.97
N ALA A 112 -19.92 0.56 4.02
CA ALA A 112 -20.62 -0.54 4.68
C ALA A 112 -21.55 -1.25 3.69
N GLY A 113 -21.49 -2.59 3.68
CA GLY A 113 -22.26 -3.37 2.73
C GLY A 113 -21.81 -4.81 2.63
N ARG A 114 -22.52 -5.57 1.80
CA ARG A 114 -22.23 -6.97 1.51
C ARG A 114 -21.42 -7.07 0.23
N TYR A 115 -20.26 -7.69 0.29
CA TYR A 115 -19.33 -7.85 -0.82
C TYR A 115 -19.02 -9.32 -1.06
N GLN A 116 -18.81 -9.66 -2.31
CA GLN A 116 -18.27 -10.96 -2.67
C GLN A 116 -16.79 -10.77 -3.06
N VAL A 117 -15.90 -11.44 -2.34
CA VAL A 117 -14.46 -11.42 -2.60
C VAL A 117 -14.06 -12.76 -3.20
N THR A 118 -13.48 -12.72 -4.37
CA THR A 118 -12.88 -13.88 -5.03
C THR A 118 -11.38 -13.69 -5.10
N ALA A 119 -10.63 -14.64 -4.57
CA ALA A 119 -9.18 -14.69 -4.62
C ALA A 119 -8.73 -15.93 -5.38
N TYR A 120 -7.74 -15.77 -6.26
CA TYR A 120 -7.16 -16.83 -7.07
C TYR A 120 -5.66 -16.87 -6.91
N ALA A 121 -5.14 -17.99 -6.48
CA ALA A 121 -3.71 -18.25 -6.36
C ALA A 121 -3.42 -19.75 -6.41
N ALA A 122 -2.23 -20.14 -6.83
CA ALA A 122 -1.77 -21.54 -6.85
C ALA A 122 -2.75 -22.49 -7.58
N GLY A 123 -3.40 -22.01 -8.65
CA GLY A 123 -4.40 -22.80 -9.39
C GLY A 123 -5.73 -22.98 -8.67
N THR A 124 -5.91 -22.37 -7.51
CA THR A 124 -7.10 -22.50 -6.66
C THR A 124 -7.85 -21.18 -6.58
N ARG A 125 -9.17 -21.24 -6.74
CA ARG A 125 -10.09 -20.12 -6.56
C ARG A 125 -10.83 -20.27 -5.25
N GLN A 126 -10.87 -19.22 -4.45
CA GLN A 126 -11.68 -19.13 -3.25
C GLN A 126 -12.60 -17.92 -3.33
N THR A 127 -13.85 -18.11 -3.00
CA THR A 127 -14.84 -17.02 -2.95
C THR A 127 -15.44 -16.96 -1.56
N ARG A 128 -15.52 -15.75 -1.00
CA ARG A 128 -16.14 -15.49 0.31
C ARG A 128 -17.10 -14.30 0.21
N VAL A 129 -18.21 -14.40 0.90
CA VAL A 129 -19.12 -13.27 1.10
C VAL A 129 -18.76 -12.60 2.42
N VAL A 130 -18.53 -11.30 2.35
CA VAL A 130 -18.03 -10.49 3.47
C VAL A 130 -19.00 -9.36 3.74
N LEU A 131 -19.37 -9.18 5.00
CA LEU A 131 -20.13 -8.03 5.46
C LEU A 131 -19.17 -6.99 6.03
N VAL A 132 -19.02 -5.86 5.35
CA VAL A 132 -18.22 -4.73 5.81
C VAL A 132 -19.08 -3.86 6.71
N ASN A 133 -18.69 -3.73 7.97
CA ASN A 133 -19.35 -2.87 8.95
C ASN A 133 -18.72 -1.49 8.99
N ALA A 134 -19.53 -0.43 9.14
CA ALA A 134 -19.04 0.95 9.15
C ALA A 134 -18.09 1.26 10.32
N ARG A 135 -18.24 0.59 11.47
CA ARG A 135 -17.44 0.86 12.67
C ARG A 135 -16.19 0.00 12.81
N GLN A 136 -16.28 -1.27 12.48
CA GLN A 136 -15.21 -2.26 12.74
C GLN A 136 -14.56 -2.76 11.45
N GLY A 137 -15.22 -2.55 10.30
CA GLY A 137 -14.80 -3.15 9.04
C GLY A 137 -14.93 -4.67 9.05
N ALA A 138 -14.14 -5.33 8.22
CA ALA A 138 -14.07 -6.78 8.13
C ALA A 138 -12.62 -7.25 7.95
N ASN A 139 -12.28 -8.37 8.60
CA ASN A 139 -11.01 -9.06 8.39
C ASN A 139 -11.30 -10.41 7.73
N VAL A 140 -10.56 -10.74 6.69
CA VAL A 140 -10.71 -11.98 5.93
C VAL A 140 -9.35 -12.59 5.69
N GLN A 141 -9.21 -13.86 5.99
CA GLN A 141 -8.01 -14.62 5.67
C GLN A 141 -8.32 -15.65 4.60
N PHE A 142 -7.44 -15.78 3.62
CA PHE A 142 -7.50 -16.79 2.57
C PHE A 142 -6.32 -17.73 2.72
N ASP A 143 -6.60 -19.04 2.84
CA ASP A 143 -5.59 -20.08 3.04
C ASP A 143 -5.54 -20.95 1.77
N PHE A 144 -4.49 -20.79 0.99
CA PHE A 144 -4.30 -21.51 -0.26
C PHE A 144 -3.47 -22.78 -0.06
N PRO A 145 -3.63 -23.81 -0.92
CA PRO A 145 -2.73 -24.95 -0.92
C PRO A 145 -1.27 -24.48 -1.04
N ALA A 146 -0.37 -25.18 -0.38
CA ALA A 146 1.05 -24.91 -0.55
C ALA A 146 1.43 -25.03 -2.03
N LEU A 147 2.19 -24.04 -2.54
CA LEU A 147 2.76 -24.14 -3.87
C LEU A 147 3.69 -25.36 -3.89
N VAL A 148 3.26 -26.42 -4.52
CA VAL A 148 4.16 -27.54 -4.82
C VAL A 148 5.16 -26.98 -5.82
N ARG A 149 6.33 -26.56 -5.35
CA ARG A 149 7.47 -26.36 -6.23
C ARG A 149 7.71 -27.73 -6.84
N ARG A 150 7.35 -27.92 -8.13
CA ARG A 150 7.93 -29.01 -8.88
C ARG A 150 9.43 -28.85 -8.72
N ALA A 151 10.05 -29.78 -7.99
CA ALA A 151 11.50 -29.86 -7.93
C ALA A 151 11.96 -29.80 -9.38
N ALA A 152 12.77 -28.79 -9.70
CA ALA A 152 13.42 -28.72 -10.98
C ALA A 152 14.07 -30.08 -11.17
N ALA A 153 13.73 -30.79 -12.24
CA ALA A 153 14.39 -32.04 -12.57
C ALA A 153 15.90 -31.78 -12.52
N PRO A 154 16.69 -32.62 -11.84
CA PRO A 154 18.12 -32.39 -11.76
C PRO A 154 18.66 -32.37 -13.20
N CYS A 155 19.05 -31.19 -13.65
CA CYS A 155 19.80 -31.01 -14.88
C CYS A 155 21.17 -31.65 -14.62
N CYS A 156 21.51 -32.74 -15.28
CA CYS A 156 22.77 -33.51 -15.25
C CYS A 156 22.65 -34.87 -14.57
N GLN A 157 21.95 -35.78 -15.22
CA GLN A 157 22.40 -37.16 -15.17
C GLN A 157 23.58 -37.30 -16.14
N VAL A 158 24.79 -37.24 -15.61
CA VAL A 158 25.98 -37.69 -16.31
C VAL A 158 25.79 -39.20 -16.50
N GLY A 159 25.49 -39.61 -17.76
CA GLY A 159 25.42 -41.04 -18.09
C GLY A 159 26.73 -41.77 -17.78
N PRO A 160 26.67 -43.06 -17.47
CA PRO A 160 27.89 -43.82 -17.18
C PRO A 160 28.78 -43.84 -18.43
N VAL A 161 30.05 -43.45 -18.22
CA VAL A 161 31.12 -43.61 -19.19
C VAL A 161 31.34 -45.14 -19.34
N ARG A 162 31.05 -45.68 -20.50
CA ARG A 162 31.44 -47.05 -20.84
C ARG A 162 32.92 -47.06 -21.22
N GLU A 163 33.75 -47.78 -20.46
CA GLU A 163 35.04 -48.26 -20.89
C GLU A 163 34.90 -49.40 -21.90
#